data_543f495517db4a050a56f30c48752440
#
_entry.id   543f495517db4a050a56f30c48752440
#
_cell.length_a   1.000
_cell.length_b   1.000
_cell.length_c   1.000
_cell.angle_alpha   90.00
_cell.angle_beta   90.00
_cell.angle_gamma   90.00
#
_symmetry.space_group_name_H-M   'P 1'
#
loop_
_entity.id
_entity.type
_entity.pdbx_description
1 polymer ?
#
loop_
_entity_poly.entity_id
_entity_poly.type
_entity_poly.pdbx_seq_one_letter_code
_entity_poly.pdbx_strand_id
1 'polypeptide(L)'
;VRVAIAGIMLGLAVMILAIAILKGFKGSIIEKERGFNGDITIYKHNLNNSYESSPFSIRTDSLLLIKKIAGVKELNAFATKPGIINAEDEIEGVVLKGIDSAYNQEKLRKILVEGNVINFTDSIPAQQQILISRYTANRLKLKLGDDFLMYFVQEPLRKRKFTIVGIYNLGVEEIDKTYVIGDLSLIRRLNKWSDNEVGGYEIMTSHFGKVEEINQRILDALPIQLLSVTVVSQFPEIFDWLALLDINSQIILILMILVASINMISALLILILERTNMIGILKALGLTNLSIRKVFLYNALRLIGLGLLLGNILGIGLCVLQYYTHWFKLDEKDYYISYVPIDIGIQEIMLLNIGTTLLCLLALLVPSGLVSRITPIKAIRFK
;
A
#
# COMPACT_ATOMS: atom_id res chain seq x y z
N VAL A 1 19.39 -28.66 -19.79
CA VAL A 1 18.26 -28.99 -18.91
C VAL A 1 18.34 -28.21 -17.59
N ARG A 2 19.42 -28.31 -16.79
CA ARG A 2 19.54 -27.61 -15.49
C ARG A 2 19.44 -26.09 -15.61
N VAL A 3 20.09 -25.51 -16.64
CA VAL A 3 20.06 -24.06 -16.89
C VAL A 3 18.64 -23.55 -17.20
N ALA A 4 17.84 -24.32 -17.95
CA ALA A 4 16.45 -23.97 -18.24
C ALA A 4 15.59 -23.96 -16.97
N ILE A 5 15.70 -25.00 -16.13
CA ILE A 5 14.97 -25.06 -14.86
C ILE A 5 15.37 -23.87 -13.97
N ALA A 6 16.68 -23.58 -13.86
CA ALA A 6 17.18 -22.45 -13.08
C ALA A 6 16.66 -21.09 -13.61
N GLY A 7 16.59 -20.93 -14.93
CA GLY A 7 16.06 -19.70 -15.54
C GLY A 7 14.58 -19.46 -15.22
N ILE A 8 13.74 -20.51 -15.32
CA ILE A 8 12.32 -20.42 -14.97
C ILE A 8 12.15 -20.20 -13.46
N MET A 9 12.88 -20.94 -12.65
CA MET A 9 12.89 -20.85 -11.19
C MET A 9 13.21 -19.42 -10.74
N LEU A 10 14.32 -18.85 -11.20
CA LEU A 10 14.73 -17.50 -10.84
C LEU A 10 13.75 -16.45 -11.38
N GLY A 11 13.31 -16.60 -12.64
CA GLY A 11 12.35 -15.68 -13.23
C GLY A 11 11.04 -15.62 -12.45
N LEU A 12 10.46 -16.78 -12.10
CA LEU A 12 9.23 -16.82 -11.32
C LEU A 12 9.45 -16.28 -9.89
N ALA A 13 10.55 -16.65 -9.22
CA ALA A 13 10.85 -16.19 -7.88
C ALA A 13 10.99 -14.66 -7.82
N VAL A 14 11.67 -14.04 -8.80
CA VAL A 14 11.80 -12.60 -8.89
C VAL A 14 10.44 -11.93 -9.18
N MET A 15 9.59 -12.50 -10.05
CA MET A 15 8.25 -11.97 -10.30
C MET A 15 7.37 -12.02 -9.04
N ILE A 16 7.42 -13.12 -8.27
CA ILE A 16 6.70 -13.23 -7.00
C ILE A 16 7.17 -12.16 -6.02
N LEU A 17 8.48 -12.00 -5.84
CA LEU A 17 9.06 -10.98 -4.95
C LEU A 17 8.68 -9.57 -5.39
N ALA A 18 8.79 -9.26 -6.68
CA ALA A 18 8.47 -7.93 -7.21
C ALA A 18 7.01 -7.53 -6.93
N ILE A 19 6.06 -8.44 -7.20
CA ILE A 19 4.64 -8.17 -6.93
C ILE A 19 4.37 -8.09 -5.43
N ALA A 20 4.95 -8.98 -4.63
CA ALA A 20 4.76 -9.01 -3.19
C ALA A 20 5.27 -7.74 -2.50
N ILE A 21 6.43 -7.26 -2.90
CA ILE A 21 7.02 -6.01 -2.39
C ILE A 21 6.20 -4.81 -2.84
N LEU A 22 5.88 -4.72 -4.14
CA LEU A 22 5.10 -3.59 -4.67
C LEU A 22 3.75 -3.46 -3.97
N LYS A 23 3.01 -4.58 -3.89
CA LYS A 23 1.67 -4.58 -3.27
C LYS A 23 1.74 -4.27 -1.78
N GLY A 24 2.71 -4.85 -1.07
CA GLY A 24 2.94 -4.57 0.35
C GLY A 24 3.32 -3.11 0.60
N PHE A 25 4.24 -2.58 -0.20
CA PHE A 25 4.69 -1.19 -0.11
C PHE A 25 3.56 -0.20 -0.36
N LYS A 26 2.86 -0.37 -1.49
CA LYS A 26 1.72 0.47 -1.86
C LYS A 26 0.59 0.39 -0.82
N GLY A 27 0.24 -0.82 -0.39
CA GLY A 27 -0.78 -1.04 0.64
C GLY A 27 -0.45 -0.36 1.96
N SER A 28 0.81 -0.45 2.40
CA SER A 28 1.26 0.17 3.66
C SER A 28 1.21 1.70 3.62
N ILE A 29 1.61 2.32 2.52
CA ILE A 29 1.54 3.78 2.38
C ILE A 29 0.09 4.25 2.33
N ILE A 30 -0.74 3.61 1.52
CA ILE A 30 -2.17 3.91 1.45
C ILE A 30 -2.83 3.75 2.82
N GLU A 31 -2.52 2.68 3.57
CA GLU A 31 -3.10 2.45 4.90
C GLU A 31 -2.70 3.54 5.91
N LYS A 32 -1.47 4.04 5.86
CA LYS A 32 -1.01 5.13 6.71
C LYS A 32 -1.75 6.43 6.40
N GLU A 33 -1.84 6.83 5.13
CA GLU A 33 -2.56 8.04 4.71
C GLU A 33 -4.04 7.97 5.09
N ARG A 34 -4.70 6.85 4.79
CA ARG A 34 -6.10 6.59 5.15
C ARG A 34 -6.32 6.59 6.65
N GLY A 35 -5.37 6.06 7.40
CA GLY A 35 -5.44 5.93 8.86
C GLY A 35 -5.56 7.27 9.55
N PHE A 36 -4.88 8.30 9.07
CA PHE A 36 -4.86 9.64 9.65
C PHE A 36 -5.90 10.59 9.03
N ASN A 37 -6.03 10.60 7.70
CA ASN A 37 -6.86 11.55 6.96
C ASN A 37 -8.25 11.01 6.62
N GLY A 38 -8.49 9.70 6.81
CA GLY A 38 -9.67 9.03 6.27
C GLY A 38 -9.55 8.80 4.76
N ASP A 39 -10.57 8.20 4.15
CA ASP A 39 -10.63 8.00 2.70
C ASP A 39 -11.24 9.20 1.98
N ILE A 40 -12.21 9.84 2.63
CA ILE A 40 -12.94 11.01 2.14
C ILE A 40 -13.08 12.00 3.29
N THR A 41 -12.79 13.25 3.02
CA THR A 41 -12.93 14.34 3.99
C THR A 41 -14.01 15.30 3.54
N ILE A 42 -14.99 15.59 4.40
CA ILE A 42 -16.01 16.61 4.20
C ILE A 42 -15.61 17.85 4.98
N TYR A 43 -15.58 18.98 4.32
CA TYR A 43 -15.29 20.28 4.95
C TYR A 43 -16.06 21.42 4.28
N LYS A 44 -16.13 22.55 4.95
CA LYS A 44 -16.71 23.76 4.39
C LYS A 44 -15.69 24.42 3.45
N HIS A 45 -16.12 24.76 2.25
CA HIS A 45 -15.27 25.49 1.30
C HIS A 45 -14.75 26.78 1.95
N ASN A 46 -13.43 26.90 2.03
CA ASN A 46 -12.75 28.09 2.53
C ASN A 46 -11.75 28.56 1.48
N LEU A 47 -11.78 29.84 1.15
CA LEU A 47 -10.86 30.45 0.20
C LEU A 47 -9.44 30.64 0.77
N ASN A 48 -9.28 30.50 2.09
CA ASN A 48 -8.00 30.62 2.76
C ASN A 48 -7.39 29.22 2.96
N ASN A 49 -6.18 29.01 2.46
CA ASN A 49 -5.38 27.80 2.72
C ASN A 49 -4.85 27.77 4.17
N SER A 50 -5.72 27.92 5.14
CA SER A 50 -5.37 27.88 6.55
C SER A 50 -5.59 26.48 7.13
N TYR A 51 -4.67 26.04 7.98
CA TYR A 51 -4.88 24.85 8.80
C TYR A 51 -5.99 25.00 9.85
N GLU A 52 -6.56 26.20 10.02
CA GLU A 52 -7.68 26.41 10.92
C GLU A 52 -9.00 26.04 10.23
N SER A 53 -9.70 25.08 10.81
CA SER A 53 -11.00 24.62 10.30
C SER A 53 -12.06 25.70 10.39
N SER A 54 -12.88 25.85 9.35
CA SER A 54 -14.09 26.68 9.36
C SER A 54 -15.26 25.89 9.95
N PRO A 55 -16.02 26.48 10.89
CA PRO A 55 -17.12 25.77 11.53
C PRO A 55 -18.29 25.55 10.57
N PHE A 56 -18.88 24.38 10.66
CA PHE A 56 -20.18 24.09 10.07
C PHE A 56 -20.91 23.01 10.87
N SER A 57 -22.20 22.95 10.67
CA SER A 57 -23.05 21.90 11.20
C SER A 57 -23.81 21.23 10.06
N ILE A 58 -23.94 19.94 10.10
CA ILE A 58 -24.80 19.17 9.20
C ILE A 58 -26.03 18.72 9.99
N ARG A 59 -27.22 18.82 9.39
CA ARG A 59 -28.44 18.30 9.98
C ARG A 59 -28.31 16.80 10.23
N THR A 60 -28.82 16.34 11.37
CA THR A 60 -28.75 14.93 11.76
C THR A 60 -29.30 13.99 10.68
N ASP A 61 -30.36 14.38 9.98
CA ASP A 61 -30.95 13.60 8.89
C ASP A 61 -29.97 13.41 7.74
N SER A 62 -29.24 14.46 7.36
CA SER A 62 -28.23 14.38 6.29
C SER A 62 -27.03 13.55 6.71
N LEU A 63 -26.57 13.61 7.96
CA LEU A 63 -25.53 12.73 8.49
C LEU A 63 -25.96 11.26 8.46
N LEU A 64 -27.22 10.98 8.81
CA LEU A 64 -27.76 9.62 8.74
C LEU A 64 -27.87 9.11 7.29
N LEU A 65 -28.19 9.99 6.33
CA LEU A 65 -28.19 9.64 4.91
C LEU A 65 -26.76 9.29 4.46
N ILE A 66 -25.75 10.09 4.79
CA ILE A 66 -24.35 9.81 4.44
C ILE A 66 -23.89 8.48 5.04
N LYS A 67 -24.21 8.20 6.32
CA LYS A 67 -23.88 6.92 6.97
C LYS A 67 -24.55 5.70 6.30
N LYS A 68 -25.69 5.88 5.64
CA LYS A 68 -26.40 4.81 4.92
C LYS A 68 -25.92 4.58 3.49
N ILE A 69 -25.07 5.46 2.95
CA ILE A 69 -24.48 5.28 1.60
C ILE A 69 -23.70 3.97 1.59
N ALA A 70 -24.00 3.11 0.62
CA ALA A 70 -23.29 1.85 0.47
C ALA A 70 -21.79 2.08 0.26
N GLY A 71 -20.98 1.49 1.11
CA GLY A 71 -19.53 1.65 1.09
C GLY A 71 -18.98 2.58 2.19
N VAL A 72 -19.80 3.38 2.85
CA VAL A 72 -19.40 4.14 4.05
C VAL A 72 -19.33 3.20 5.24
N LYS A 73 -18.18 3.12 5.90
CA LYS A 73 -17.92 2.27 7.06
C LYS A 73 -17.95 3.06 8.37
N GLU A 74 -17.26 4.19 8.40
CA GLU A 74 -17.14 5.06 9.56
C GLU A 74 -17.26 6.52 9.12
N LEU A 75 -17.79 7.35 10.02
CA LEU A 75 -17.88 8.81 9.86
C LEU A 75 -17.53 9.43 11.20
N ASN A 76 -16.38 10.12 11.26
CA ASN A 76 -15.80 10.70 12.45
C ASN A 76 -15.71 12.21 12.31
N ALA A 77 -16.16 12.93 13.33
CA ALA A 77 -16.04 14.40 13.39
C ALA A 77 -14.61 14.79 13.80
N PHE A 78 -14.10 15.87 13.23
CA PHE A 78 -12.83 16.46 13.62
C PHE A 78 -12.84 17.98 13.46
N ALA A 79 -11.84 18.63 14.03
CA ALA A 79 -11.46 20.01 13.71
C ALA A 79 -9.96 20.17 13.84
N THR A 80 -9.41 21.15 13.15
CA THR A 80 -7.99 21.50 13.25
C THR A 80 -7.81 22.93 13.71
N LYS A 81 -6.80 23.16 14.55
CA LYS A 81 -6.43 24.48 15.03
C LYS A 81 -4.92 24.63 15.16
N PRO A 82 -4.30 25.57 14.45
CA PRO A 82 -2.87 25.85 14.61
C PRO A 82 -2.53 26.32 16.02
N GLY A 83 -1.38 25.90 16.51
CA GLY A 83 -0.86 26.29 17.80
C GLY A 83 0.66 26.20 17.85
N ILE A 84 1.25 26.74 18.90
CA ILE A 84 2.67 26.75 19.13
C ILE A 84 2.94 26.07 20.47
N ILE A 85 3.69 24.98 20.45
CA ILE A 85 4.18 24.33 21.66
C ILE A 85 5.40 25.09 22.14
N ASN A 86 5.41 25.41 23.42
CA ASN A 86 6.57 25.97 24.11
C ASN A 86 6.99 24.97 25.22
N ALA A 87 8.15 24.38 25.05
CA ALA A 87 8.74 23.44 25.99
C ALA A 87 10.15 23.94 26.33
N GLU A 88 10.31 24.43 27.55
CA GLU A 88 11.58 24.99 28.09
C GLU A 88 12.26 25.97 27.12
N ASP A 89 13.29 25.51 26.38
CA ASP A 89 14.08 26.34 25.45
C ASP A 89 13.72 26.12 23.96
N GLU A 90 12.74 25.27 23.64
CA GLU A 90 12.38 24.91 22.26
C GLU A 90 10.94 25.30 21.96
N ILE A 91 10.71 25.76 20.73
CA ILE A 91 9.40 26.15 20.22
C ILE A 91 9.12 25.39 18.92
N GLU A 92 7.89 24.85 18.80
CA GLU A 92 7.47 24.13 17.59
C GLU A 92 6.05 24.53 17.21
N GLY A 93 5.86 24.87 15.92
CA GLY A 93 4.54 25.14 15.35
C GLY A 93 3.85 23.81 15.00
N VAL A 94 2.64 23.60 15.51
CA VAL A 94 1.87 22.37 15.28
C VAL A 94 0.42 22.68 14.98
N VAL A 95 -0.28 21.69 14.44
CA VAL A 95 -1.73 21.72 14.22
C VAL A 95 -2.40 20.74 15.17
N LEU A 96 -3.21 21.23 16.09
CA LEU A 96 -4.04 20.40 16.93
C LEU A 96 -5.19 19.83 16.12
N LYS A 97 -5.23 18.52 15.91
CA LYS A 97 -6.36 17.76 15.38
C LYS A 97 -7.23 17.29 16.54
N GLY A 98 -8.37 17.91 16.70
CA GLY A 98 -9.35 17.55 17.74
C GLY A 98 -10.25 16.42 17.24
N ILE A 99 -10.38 15.38 18.04
CA ILE A 99 -11.27 14.23 17.83
C ILE A 99 -12.26 14.11 19.00
N ASP A 100 -13.35 13.40 18.81
CA ASP A 100 -14.35 13.18 19.86
C ASP A 100 -14.33 11.73 20.37
N SER A 101 -15.20 11.45 21.36
CA SER A 101 -15.31 10.11 21.95
C SER A 101 -15.84 9.03 20.99
N ALA A 102 -16.46 9.44 19.87
CA ALA A 102 -16.95 8.52 18.85
C ALA A 102 -15.86 8.09 17.86
N TYR A 103 -14.71 8.75 17.91
CA TYR A 103 -13.57 8.43 17.03
C TYR A 103 -13.06 7.00 17.32
N ASN A 104 -12.76 6.26 16.27
CA ASN A 104 -12.27 4.89 16.39
C ASN A 104 -10.89 4.84 17.05
N GLN A 105 -10.87 4.55 18.36
CA GLN A 105 -9.63 4.52 19.13
C GLN A 105 -8.68 3.38 18.74
N GLU A 106 -9.17 2.31 18.11
CA GLU A 106 -8.29 1.23 17.65
C GLU A 106 -7.34 1.69 16.55
N LYS A 107 -7.76 2.66 15.74
CA LYS A 107 -6.87 3.28 14.74
C LYS A 107 -5.71 4.00 15.42
N LEU A 108 -6.01 4.76 16.47
CA LEU A 108 -4.98 5.48 17.23
C LEU A 108 -4.04 4.51 17.94
N ARG A 109 -4.55 3.41 18.48
CA ARG A 109 -3.71 2.37 19.12
C ARG A 109 -2.71 1.74 18.17
N LYS A 110 -3.07 1.58 16.89
CA LYS A 110 -2.16 0.99 15.89
C LYS A 110 -0.94 1.86 15.59
N ILE A 111 -1.06 3.16 15.70
CA ILE A 111 0.03 4.12 15.45
C ILE A 111 0.75 4.52 16.75
N LEU A 112 0.19 4.16 17.90
CA LEU A 112 0.75 4.49 19.21
C LEU A 112 2.02 3.67 19.45
N VAL A 113 3.06 4.34 19.91
CA VAL A 113 4.35 3.72 20.22
C VAL A 113 4.54 3.61 21.72
N GLU A 114 4.09 4.63 22.48
CA GLU A 114 4.20 4.70 23.94
C GLU A 114 2.93 5.31 24.54
N GLY A 115 2.54 4.87 25.73
CA GLY A 115 1.42 5.41 26.48
C GLY A 115 0.05 4.87 26.05
N ASN A 116 -0.97 5.73 26.15
CA ASN A 116 -2.36 5.38 25.88
C ASN A 116 -3.02 6.40 24.95
N VAL A 117 -4.16 6.03 24.37
CA VAL A 117 -5.02 6.95 23.63
C VAL A 117 -5.76 7.90 24.59
N ILE A 118 -6.33 8.99 24.07
CA ILE A 118 -7.10 9.93 24.87
C ILE A 118 -8.28 9.22 25.52
N ASN A 119 -8.38 9.35 26.83
CA ASN A 119 -9.49 8.81 27.61
C ASN A 119 -10.49 9.92 27.95
N PHE A 120 -11.69 9.84 27.42
CA PHE A 120 -12.73 10.83 27.62
C PHE A 120 -13.45 10.71 28.97
N THR A 121 -13.12 9.70 29.77
CA THR A 121 -13.77 9.41 31.08
C THR A 121 -12.79 9.43 32.25
N ASP A 122 -11.54 9.82 32.05
CA ASP A 122 -10.48 9.78 33.06
C ASP A 122 -10.52 10.95 34.05
N SER A 123 -9.71 10.84 35.11
CA SER A 123 -9.48 11.88 36.11
C SER A 123 -8.82 13.14 35.53
N ILE A 124 -7.94 12.99 34.54
CA ILE A 124 -7.40 14.10 33.74
C ILE A 124 -8.45 14.42 32.66
N PRO A 125 -8.97 15.66 32.63
CA PRO A 125 -9.94 16.03 31.60
C PRO A 125 -9.40 15.78 30.18
N ALA A 126 -10.19 15.16 29.30
CA ALA A 126 -9.78 14.88 27.93
C ALA A 126 -9.19 16.09 27.19
N GLN A 127 -9.67 17.29 27.53
CA GLN A 127 -9.18 18.57 27.00
C GLN A 127 -7.74 18.94 27.39
N GLN A 128 -7.18 18.26 28.37
CA GLN A 128 -5.79 18.41 28.81
C GLN A 128 -4.89 17.26 28.35
N GLN A 129 -5.50 16.18 27.84
CA GLN A 129 -4.76 15.05 27.28
C GLN A 129 -4.38 15.33 25.83
N ILE A 130 -3.15 14.97 25.46
CA ILE A 130 -2.67 15.14 24.10
C ILE A 130 -1.80 13.95 23.69
N LEU A 131 -1.89 13.57 22.40
CA LEU A 131 -0.97 12.67 21.74
C LEU A 131 -0.05 13.53 20.87
N ILE A 132 1.25 13.34 21.02
CA ILE A 132 2.26 13.98 20.19
C ILE A 132 2.98 12.93 19.35
N SER A 133 3.53 13.34 18.23
CA SER A 133 4.34 12.44 17.42
C SER A 133 5.70 12.18 18.07
N ARG A 134 6.33 11.07 17.72
CA ARG A 134 7.71 10.78 18.12
C ARG A 134 8.68 11.85 17.62
N TYR A 135 8.42 12.43 16.45
CA TYR A 135 9.19 13.55 15.91
C TYR A 135 9.11 14.76 16.85
N THR A 136 7.90 15.19 17.20
CA THR A 136 7.68 16.33 18.13
C THR A 136 8.26 16.06 19.51
N ALA A 137 8.08 14.82 20.05
CA ALA A 137 8.65 14.43 21.33
C ALA A 137 10.18 14.55 21.35
N ASN A 138 10.84 14.03 20.31
CA ASN A 138 12.31 14.10 20.20
C ASN A 138 12.80 15.54 19.99
N ARG A 139 12.10 16.31 19.14
CA ARG A 139 12.46 17.71 18.82
C ARG A 139 12.38 18.61 20.04
N LEU A 140 11.34 18.43 20.86
CA LEU A 140 11.11 19.23 22.06
C LEU A 140 11.65 18.58 23.35
N LYS A 141 12.30 17.40 23.23
CA LYS A 141 12.84 16.61 24.37
C LYS A 141 11.79 16.24 25.42
N LEU A 142 10.52 16.10 24.99
CA LEU A 142 9.39 15.75 25.83
C LEU A 142 9.23 14.23 25.92
N LYS A 143 8.71 13.77 27.06
CA LYS A 143 8.46 12.36 27.36
C LYS A 143 7.00 12.13 27.70
N LEU A 144 6.62 10.86 27.72
CA LEU A 144 5.30 10.44 28.20
C LEU A 144 5.08 10.91 29.65
N GLY A 145 3.94 11.55 29.90
CA GLY A 145 3.58 12.11 31.21
C GLY A 145 4.05 13.54 31.45
N ASP A 146 4.89 14.10 30.58
CA ASP A 146 5.31 15.49 30.72
C ASP A 146 4.17 16.45 30.40
N ASP A 147 4.24 17.63 31.03
CA ASP A 147 3.33 18.73 30.83
C ASP A 147 4.00 19.83 29.99
N PHE A 148 3.26 20.44 29.08
CA PHE A 148 3.72 21.62 28.35
C PHE A 148 2.60 22.64 28.10
N LEU A 149 3.01 23.84 27.69
CA LEU A 149 2.09 24.91 27.31
C LEU A 149 1.97 25.01 25.79
N MET A 150 0.74 25.03 25.30
CA MET A 150 0.43 25.32 23.90
C MET A 150 -0.26 26.66 23.78
N TYR A 151 0.22 27.49 22.89
CA TYR A 151 -0.30 28.81 22.59
C TYR A 151 -1.11 28.76 21.30
N PHE A 152 -2.34 29.23 21.35
CA PHE A 152 -3.22 29.38 20.19
C PHE A 152 -3.23 30.85 19.76
N VAL A 153 -2.75 31.11 18.53
CA VAL A 153 -2.60 32.45 17.98
C VAL A 153 -3.97 32.98 17.56
N GLN A 154 -4.63 33.67 18.48
CA GLN A 154 -5.94 34.32 18.30
C GLN A 154 -6.06 35.55 19.22
N GLU A 155 -7.02 36.38 19.02
CA GLU A 155 -7.29 37.54 19.87
C GLU A 155 -8.46 37.28 20.84
N PRO A 156 -8.20 37.34 22.16
CA PRO A 156 -6.90 37.43 22.80
C PRO A 156 -6.12 36.11 22.71
N LEU A 157 -4.77 36.18 22.77
CA LEU A 157 -3.89 35.02 22.81
C LEU A 157 -4.33 34.02 23.92
N ARG A 158 -4.50 32.79 23.59
CA ARG A 158 -4.89 31.77 24.56
C ARG A 158 -3.83 30.71 24.73
N LYS A 159 -3.54 30.37 25.98
CA LYS A 159 -2.64 29.29 26.36
C LYS A 159 -3.41 28.17 27.06
N ARG A 160 -2.98 26.93 26.82
CA ARG A 160 -3.51 25.74 27.50
C ARG A 160 -2.35 24.85 27.92
N LYS A 161 -2.53 24.24 29.07
CA LYS A 161 -1.61 23.23 29.57
C LYS A 161 -2.11 21.87 29.11
N PHE A 162 -1.19 21.05 28.59
CA PHE A 162 -1.45 19.68 28.17
C PHE A 162 -0.52 18.72 28.88
N THR A 163 -1.01 17.50 29.11
CA THR A 163 -0.25 16.36 29.59
C THR A 163 -0.16 15.33 28.45
N ILE A 164 1.05 14.86 28.16
CA ILE A 164 1.30 13.87 27.12
C ILE A 164 0.83 12.50 27.62
N VAL A 165 -0.28 11.99 27.08
CA VAL A 165 -0.82 10.68 27.45
C VAL A 165 -0.37 9.58 26.50
N GLY A 166 0.14 9.94 25.33
CA GLY A 166 0.70 8.97 24.36
C GLY A 166 1.59 9.63 23.33
N ILE A 167 2.51 8.82 22.81
CA ILE A 167 3.43 9.19 21.73
C ILE A 167 3.12 8.26 20.55
N TYR A 168 2.80 8.84 19.39
CA TYR A 168 2.51 8.10 18.18
C TYR A 168 3.61 8.26 17.13
N ASN A 169 3.65 7.34 16.17
CA ASN A 169 4.49 7.42 14.98
C ASN A 169 3.73 6.87 13.77
N LEU A 170 3.38 7.73 12.84
CA LEU A 170 2.78 7.33 11.57
C LEU A 170 3.85 6.89 10.57
N GLY A 171 5.07 7.44 10.69
CA GLY A 171 6.14 7.30 9.72
C GLY A 171 5.84 8.07 8.42
N VAL A 172 4.98 9.07 8.47
CA VAL A 172 4.76 10.06 7.41
C VAL A 172 5.28 11.38 7.96
N GLU A 173 6.46 11.78 7.51
CA GLU A 173 7.23 12.88 8.10
C GLU A 173 6.43 14.19 8.16
N GLU A 174 5.68 14.50 7.12
CA GLU A 174 4.85 15.72 7.05
C GLU A 174 3.75 15.73 8.11
N ILE A 175 3.10 14.58 8.35
CA ILE A 175 2.04 14.47 9.36
C ILE A 175 2.67 14.46 10.75
N ASP A 176 3.75 13.69 10.95
CA ASP A 176 4.41 13.57 12.24
C ASP A 176 5.06 14.88 12.71
N LYS A 177 5.48 15.75 11.78
CA LYS A 177 5.97 17.11 12.09
C LYS A 177 4.85 18.08 12.40
N THR A 178 3.71 17.94 11.73
CA THR A 178 2.68 18.96 11.71
C THR A 178 1.62 18.74 12.78
N TYR A 179 1.19 17.51 13.03
CA TYR A 179 -0.01 17.27 13.81
C TYR A 179 0.26 16.78 15.22
N VAL A 180 -0.62 17.21 16.13
CA VAL A 180 -0.83 16.64 17.46
C VAL A 180 -2.31 16.35 17.63
N ILE A 181 -2.67 15.31 18.38
CA ILE A 181 -4.06 14.86 18.49
C ILE A 181 -4.58 15.18 19.89
N GLY A 182 -5.75 15.83 19.96
CA GLY A 182 -6.38 16.21 21.21
C GLY A 182 -7.91 16.13 21.15
N ASP A 183 -8.58 16.71 22.12
CA ASP A 183 -10.04 16.70 22.23
C ASP A 183 -10.68 17.81 21.36
N LEU A 184 -11.67 17.41 20.53
CA LEU A 184 -12.47 18.34 19.71
C LEU A 184 -13.23 19.37 20.54
N SER A 185 -13.69 19.02 21.74
CA SER A 185 -14.42 19.93 22.63
C SER A 185 -13.58 21.14 23.05
N LEU A 186 -12.25 20.98 23.12
CA LEU A 186 -11.32 22.07 23.37
C LEU A 186 -11.33 23.09 22.23
N ILE A 187 -11.27 22.63 20.97
CA ILE A 187 -11.29 23.50 19.79
C ILE A 187 -12.62 24.26 19.73
N ARG A 188 -13.75 23.57 19.96
CA ARG A 188 -15.06 24.21 20.06
C ARG A 188 -15.08 25.34 21.09
N ARG A 189 -14.52 25.08 22.29
CA ARG A 189 -14.43 26.09 23.36
C ARG A 189 -13.52 27.25 23.00
N LEU A 190 -12.37 26.98 22.37
CA LEU A 190 -11.42 28.03 21.95
C LEU A 190 -12.06 28.97 20.91
N ASN A 191 -12.78 28.41 19.97
CA ASN A 191 -13.38 29.12 18.84
C ASN A 191 -14.81 29.66 19.15
N LYS A 192 -15.35 29.33 20.34
CA LYS A 192 -16.73 29.64 20.73
C LYS A 192 -17.77 29.01 19.78
N TRP A 193 -17.48 27.81 19.29
CA TRP A 193 -18.39 27.01 18.48
C TRP A 193 -19.44 26.35 19.35
N SER A 194 -20.61 26.06 18.77
CA SER A 194 -21.63 25.24 19.40
C SER A 194 -21.22 23.75 19.41
N ASP A 195 -21.87 22.94 20.24
CA ASP A 195 -21.56 21.51 20.39
C ASP A 195 -21.79 20.71 19.11
N ASN A 196 -22.64 21.19 18.21
CA ASN A 196 -22.94 20.55 16.93
C ASN A 196 -22.02 21.03 15.78
N GLU A 197 -21.16 22.01 16.02
CA GLU A 197 -20.23 22.50 15.02
C GLU A 197 -18.95 21.67 15.01
N VAL A 198 -18.47 21.42 13.80
CA VAL A 198 -17.25 20.66 13.51
C VAL A 198 -16.42 21.38 12.45
N GLY A 199 -15.14 21.06 12.36
CA GLY A 199 -14.28 21.52 11.29
C GLY A 199 -14.38 20.66 10.02
N GLY A 200 -14.72 19.39 10.19
CA GLY A 200 -14.88 18.41 9.12
C GLY A 200 -15.38 17.07 9.59
N TYR A 201 -15.65 16.21 8.62
CA TYR A 201 -15.90 14.79 8.85
C TYR A 201 -14.94 13.96 8.02
N GLU A 202 -14.33 12.96 8.65
CA GLU A 202 -13.53 11.93 8.01
C GLU A 202 -14.37 10.67 7.83
N ILE A 203 -14.37 10.16 6.61
CA ILE A 203 -15.11 8.97 6.24
C ILE A 203 -14.12 7.87 5.88
N MET A 204 -14.33 6.68 6.46
CA MET A 204 -13.67 5.46 6.02
C MET A 204 -14.61 4.66 5.15
N THR A 205 -14.07 4.17 4.04
CA THR A 205 -14.83 3.31 3.12
C THR A 205 -14.50 1.84 3.33
N SER A 206 -15.43 0.97 2.99
CA SER A 206 -15.22 -0.49 3.04
C SER A 206 -14.30 -0.99 1.92
N HIS A 207 -14.25 -0.27 0.78
CA HIS A 207 -13.44 -0.63 -0.39
C HIS A 207 -12.77 0.62 -0.97
N PHE A 208 -11.49 0.77 -0.72
CA PHE A 208 -10.73 1.93 -1.18
C PHE A 208 -10.74 2.09 -2.71
N GLY A 209 -10.70 1.00 -3.47
CA GLY A 209 -10.76 1.04 -4.95
C GLY A 209 -12.04 1.66 -5.54
N LYS A 210 -13.06 1.92 -4.70
CA LYS A 210 -14.33 2.58 -5.09
C LYS A 210 -14.49 3.95 -4.44
N VAL A 211 -13.42 4.52 -3.91
CA VAL A 211 -13.48 5.77 -3.13
C VAL A 211 -14.06 6.93 -3.94
N GLU A 212 -13.72 7.05 -5.21
CA GLU A 212 -14.26 8.10 -6.11
C GLU A 212 -15.77 7.96 -6.36
N GLU A 213 -16.23 6.72 -6.58
CA GLU A 213 -17.66 6.44 -6.76
C GLU A 213 -18.46 6.75 -5.49
N ILE A 214 -17.90 6.40 -4.33
CA ILE A 214 -18.53 6.68 -3.03
C ILE A 214 -18.51 8.20 -2.76
N ASN A 215 -17.40 8.87 -3.06
CA ASN A 215 -17.26 10.32 -2.92
C ASN A 215 -18.30 11.08 -3.74
N GLN A 216 -18.54 10.67 -4.98
CA GLN A 216 -19.56 11.30 -5.83
C GLN A 216 -20.97 11.18 -5.21
N ARG A 217 -21.32 10.01 -4.68
CA ARG A 217 -22.61 9.80 -3.98
C ARG A 217 -22.72 10.65 -2.72
N ILE A 218 -21.62 10.86 -2.01
CA ILE A 218 -21.58 11.74 -0.84
C ILE A 218 -21.78 13.19 -1.28
N LEU A 219 -21.08 13.62 -2.33
CA LEU A 219 -21.17 14.98 -2.87
C LEU A 219 -22.60 15.32 -3.30
N ASP A 220 -23.30 14.38 -3.95
CA ASP A 220 -24.69 14.53 -4.37
C ASP A 220 -25.67 14.69 -3.18
N ALA A 221 -25.30 14.14 -2.01
CA ALA A 221 -26.10 14.21 -0.79
C ALA A 221 -25.77 15.44 0.10
N LEU A 222 -24.67 16.17 -0.20
CA LEU A 222 -24.20 17.29 0.60
C LEU A 222 -24.87 18.60 0.20
N PRO A 223 -25.07 19.53 1.16
CA PRO A 223 -25.39 20.92 0.86
C PRO A 223 -24.29 21.58 0.02
N ILE A 224 -24.69 22.49 -0.88
CA ILE A 224 -23.79 23.20 -1.84
C ILE A 224 -22.60 23.90 -1.19
N GLN A 225 -22.69 24.24 0.10
CA GLN A 225 -21.64 24.94 0.86
C GLN A 225 -20.53 24.01 1.35
N LEU A 226 -20.73 22.69 1.26
CA LEU A 226 -19.81 21.67 1.71
C LEU A 226 -19.16 20.96 0.52
N LEU A 227 -17.91 20.58 0.69
CA LEU A 227 -17.15 19.81 -0.27
C LEU A 227 -16.78 18.48 0.35
N SER A 228 -16.75 17.45 -0.48
CA SER A 228 -16.11 16.19 -0.13
C SER A 228 -14.95 15.95 -1.09
N VAL A 229 -13.80 15.57 -0.53
CA VAL A 229 -12.56 15.34 -1.27
C VAL A 229 -12.01 13.99 -0.85
N THR A 230 -11.55 13.21 -1.83
CA THR A 230 -10.88 11.95 -1.55
C THR A 230 -9.43 12.18 -1.11
N VAL A 231 -8.88 11.28 -0.31
CA VAL A 231 -7.46 11.31 0.06
C VAL A 231 -6.56 11.30 -1.18
N VAL A 232 -6.99 10.64 -2.25
CA VAL A 232 -6.28 10.62 -3.54
C VAL A 232 -6.17 12.02 -4.15
N SER A 233 -7.28 12.77 -4.17
CA SER A 233 -7.30 14.16 -4.69
C SER A 233 -6.61 15.15 -3.75
N GLN A 234 -6.56 14.84 -2.46
CA GLN A 234 -5.94 15.71 -1.46
C GLN A 234 -4.41 15.60 -1.48
N PHE A 235 -3.87 14.40 -1.77
CA PHE A 235 -2.43 14.12 -1.82
C PHE A 235 -2.02 13.54 -3.17
N PRO A 236 -2.21 14.26 -4.28
CA PRO A 236 -1.97 13.75 -5.63
C PRO A 236 -0.53 13.32 -5.83
N GLU A 237 0.45 14.03 -5.25
CA GLU A 237 1.87 13.72 -5.39
C GLU A 237 2.21 12.29 -4.90
N ILE A 238 1.64 11.88 -3.77
CA ILE A 238 1.85 10.53 -3.20
C ILE A 238 1.18 9.48 -4.09
N PHE A 239 -0.08 9.70 -4.49
CA PHE A 239 -0.82 8.73 -5.28
C PHE A 239 -0.32 8.61 -6.71
N ASP A 240 0.13 9.70 -7.34
CA ASP A 240 0.78 9.70 -8.65
C ASP A 240 2.11 8.95 -8.60
N TRP A 241 2.91 9.17 -7.55
CA TRP A 241 4.12 8.39 -7.33
C TRP A 241 3.84 6.89 -7.16
N LEU A 242 2.81 6.51 -6.38
CA LEU A 242 2.39 5.12 -6.25
C LEU A 242 1.90 4.53 -7.58
N ALA A 243 1.26 5.32 -8.44
CA ALA A 243 0.86 4.89 -9.78
C ALA A 243 2.07 4.63 -10.70
N LEU A 244 3.12 5.44 -10.60
CA LEU A 244 4.38 5.20 -11.32
C LEU A 244 5.05 3.88 -10.92
N LEU A 245 4.94 3.47 -9.66
CA LEU A 245 5.43 2.16 -9.21
C LEU A 245 4.70 0.99 -9.90
N ASP A 246 3.40 1.13 -10.17
CA ASP A 246 2.63 0.12 -10.93
C ASP A 246 3.18 -0.03 -12.35
N ILE A 247 3.47 1.08 -13.04
CA ILE A 247 4.05 1.08 -14.40
C ILE A 247 5.43 0.42 -14.39
N ASN A 248 6.29 0.79 -13.46
CA ASN A 248 7.63 0.21 -13.32
C ASN A 248 7.55 -1.31 -13.08
N SER A 249 6.61 -1.75 -12.24
CA SER A 249 6.40 -3.17 -11.97
C SER A 249 5.92 -3.93 -13.21
N GLN A 250 5.00 -3.36 -13.99
CA GLN A 250 4.56 -3.95 -15.25
C GLN A 250 5.71 -4.13 -16.23
N ILE A 251 6.58 -3.13 -16.36
CA ILE A 251 7.77 -3.21 -17.21
C ILE A 251 8.70 -4.35 -16.74
N ILE A 252 8.96 -4.44 -15.44
CA ILE A 252 9.78 -5.51 -14.87
C ILE A 252 9.18 -6.88 -15.16
N LEU A 253 7.87 -7.05 -14.97
CA LEU A 253 7.18 -8.31 -15.25
C LEU A 253 7.29 -8.70 -16.74
N ILE A 254 7.09 -7.77 -17.66
CA ILE A 254 7.23 -8.00 -19.11
C ILE A 254 8.65 -8.43 -19.44
N LEU A 255 9.66 -7.73 -18.91
CA LEU A 255 11.07 -8.08 -19.12
C LEU A 255 11.40 -9.46 -18.58
N MET A 256 10.94 -9.82 -17.37
CA MET A 256 11.19 -11.14 -16.77
C MET A 256 10.53 -12.27 -17.57
N ILE A 257 9.32 -12.05 -18.06
CA ILE A 257 8.63 -12.99 -18.96
C ILE A 257 9.41 -13.18 -20.26
N LEU A 258 9.92 -12.10 -20.85
CA LEU A 258 10.72 -12.13 -22.07
C LEU A 258 12.02 -12.93 -21.85
N VAL A 259 12.72 -12.68 -20.75
CA VAL A 259 13.93 -13.43 -20.37
C VAL A 259 13.64 -14.91 -20.16
N ALA A 260 12.56 -15.24 -19.43
CA ALA A 260 12.14 -16.62 -19.22
C ALA A 260 11.81 -17.31 -20.54
N SER A 261 11.15 -16.62 -21.47
CA SER A 261 10.83 -17.14 -22.80
C SER A 261 12.09 -17.42 -23.64
N ILE A 262 13.05 -16.49 -23.66
CA ILE A 262 14.32 -16.67 -24.38
C ILE A 262 15.11 -17.87 -23.80
N ASN A 263 15.19 -17.98 -22.48
CA ASN A 263 15.84 -19.09 -21.82
C ASN A 263 15.20 -20.43 -22.17
N MET A 264 13.86 -20.47 -22.23
CA MET A 264 13.12 -21.67 -22.60
C MET A 264 13.35 -22.06 -24.07
N ILE A 265 13.31 -21.09 -25.00
CA ILE A 265 13.61 -21.30 -26.42
C ILE A 265 15.01 -21.89 -26.57
N SER A 266 16.01 -21.30 -25.94
CA SER A 266 17.40 -21.74 -25.97
C SER A 266 17.57 -23.17 -25.44
N ALA A 267 16.94 -23.45 -24.31
CA ALA A 267 16.99 -24.81 -23.70
C ALA A 267 16.36 -25.88 -24.60
N LEU A 268 15.25 -25.57 -25.26
CA LEU A 268 14.60 -26.50 -26.19
C LEU A 268 15.40 -26.66 -27.47
N LEU A 269 16.01 -25.62 -28.01
CA LEU A 269 16.91 -25.70 -29.15
C LEU A 269 18.08 -26.67 -28.84
N ILE A 270 18.71 -26.52 -27.69
CA ILE A 270 19.80 -27.40 -27.26
C ILE A 270 19.28 -28.85 -27.14
N LEU A 271 18.14 -29.08 -26.52
CA LEU A 271 17.56 -30.39 -26.35
C LEU A 271 17.19 -31.04 -27.70
N ILE A 272 16.68 -30.29 -28.66
CA ILE A 272 16.39 -30.78 -30.03
C ILE A 272 17.68 -31.15 -30.74
N LEU A 273 18.73 -30.32 -30.64
CA LEU A 273 20.03 -30.56 -31.27
C LEU A 273 20.71 -31.80 -30.69
N GLU A 274 20.72 -31.97 -29.35
CA GLU A 274 21.27 -33.13 -28.68
C GLU A 274 20.55 -34.46 -29.05
N ARG A 275 19.24 -34.36 -29.39
CA ARG A 275 18.41 -35.51 -29.74
C ARG A 275 18.13 -35.68 -31.22
N THR A 276 18.88 -34.99 -32.09
CA THR A 276 18.66 -34.97 -33.56
C THR A 276 18.73 -36.40 -34.14
N ASN A 277 19.68 -37.24 -33.70
CA ASN A 277 19.78 -38.65 -34.12
C ASN A 277 18.53 -39.44 -33.76
N MET A 278 18.03 -39.30 -32.55
CA MET A 278 16.79 -39.97 -32.10
C MET A 278 15.59 -39.53 -32.94
N ILE A 279 15.48 -38.23 -33.27
CA ILE A 279 14.44 -37.72 -34.14
C ILE A 279 14.51 -38.32 -35.51
N GLY A 280 15.73 -38.46 -36.09
CA GLY A 280 15.94 -39.08 -37.38
C GLY A 280 15.49 -40.52 -37.43
N ILE A 281 15.86 -41.33 -36.42
CA ILE A 281 15.47 -42.74 -36.29
C ILE A 281 13.93 -42.84 -36.16
N LEU A 282 13.30 -42.06 -35.31
CA LEU A 282 11.85 -42.07 -35.13
C LEU A 282 11.09 -41.71 -36.42
N LYS A 283 11.61 -40.76 -37.19
CA LYS A 283 11.04 -40.45 -38.51
C LYS A 283 11.25 -41.55 -39.53
N ALA A 284 12.40 -42.23 -39.53
CA ALA A 284 12.65 -43.36 -40.38
C ALA A 284 11.70 -44.55 -40.07
N LEU A 285 11.29 -44.68 -38.83
CA LEU A 285 10.29 -45.67 -38.35
C LEU A 285 8.83 -45.23 -38.64
N GLY A 286 8.59 -44.10 -39.31
CA GLY A 286 7.29 -43.65 -39.71
C GLY A 286 6.52 -42.74 -38.74
N LEU A 287 7.17 -42.26 -37.64
CA LEU A 287 6.50 -41.30 -36.76
C LEU A 287 6.26 -39.97 -37.45
N THR A 288 5.05 -39.44 -37.25
CA THR A 288 4.65 -38.14 -37.82
C THR A 288 5.36 -37.00 -37.07
N ASN A 289 5.52 -35.86 -37.76
CA ASN A 289 6.08 -34.66 -37.16
C ASN A 289 5.29 -34.19 -35.91
N LEU A 290 3.96 -34.37 -35.92
CA LEU A 290 3.09 -34.01 -34.80
C LEU A 290 3.35 -34.91 -33.57
N SER A 291 3.55 -36.21 -33.78
CA SER A 291 3.87 -37.13 -32.68
C SER A 291 5.20 -36.81 -32.04
N ILE A 292 6.21 -36.49 -32.84
CA ILE A 292 7.53 -36.08 -32.33
C ILE A 292 7.43 -34.75 -31.58
N ARG A 293 6.71 -33.76 -32.11
CA ARG A 293 6.46 -32.47 -31.41
C ARG A 293 5.81 -32.71 -30.04
N LYS A 294 4.81 -33.59 -29.93
CA LYS A 294 4.17 -33.94 -28.65
C LYS A 294 5.16 -34.43 -27.62
N VAL A 295 6.11 -35.32 -28.02
CA VAL A 295 7.15 -35.82 -27.10
C VAL A 295 8.00 -34.67 -26.53
N PHE A 296 8.43 -33.76 -27.40
CA PHE A 296 9.21 -32.59 -26.93
C PHE A 296 8.37 -31.66 -26.06
N LEU A 297 7.09 -31.45 -26.37
CA LEU A 297 6.19 -30.63 -25.58
C LEU A 297 5.95 -31.22 -24.19
N TYR A 298 5.79 -32.55 -24.06
CA TYR A 298 5.68 -33.22 -22.75
C TYR A 298 6.97 -33.07 -21.91
N ASN A 299 8.14 -33.22 -22.55
CA ASN A 299 9.41 -32.99 -21.85
C ASN A 299 9.55 -31.53 -21.39
N ALA A 300 9.15 -30.56 -22.23
CA ALA A 300 9.16 -29.18 -21.88
C ALA A 300 8.17 -28.86 -20.73
N LEU A 301 6.97 -29.42 -20.76
CA LEU A 301 5.97 -29.26 -19.70
C LEU A 301 6.52 -29.76 -18.33
N ARG A 302 7.25 -30.87 -18.35
CA ARG A 302 7.93 -31.39 -17.14
C ARG A 302 8.99 -30.41 -16.62
N LEU A 303 9.78 -29.80 -17.52
CA LEU A 303 10.82 -28.86 -17.16
C LEU A 303 10.19 -27.55 -16.60
N ILE A 304 9.12 -27.06 -17.26
CA ILE A 304 8.34 -25.91 -16.78
C ILE A 304 7.79 -26.22 -15.39
N GLY A 305 7.14 -27.36 -15.19
CA GLY A 305 6.57 -27.74 -13.90
C GLY A 305 7.60 -27.78 -12.77
N LEU A 306 8.78 -28.35 -13.02
CA LEU A 306 9.88 -28.34 -12.04
C LEU A 306 10.41 -26.92 -11.78
N GLY A 307 10.56 -26.10 -12.82
CA GLY A 307 10.98 -24.70 -12.68
C GLY A 307 9.99 -23.87 -11.88
N LEU A 308 8.69 -24.03 -12.15
CA LEU A 308 7.62 -23.37 -11.41
C LEU A 308 7.57 -23.81 -9.94
N LEU A 309 7.67 -25.10 -9.68
CA LEU A 309 7.67 -25.64 -8.32
C LEU A 309 8.82 -25.06 -7.50
N LEU A 310 10.04 -25.12 -8.03
CA LEU A 310 11.22 -24.57 -7.37
C LEU A 310 11.16 -23.04 -7.26
N GLY A 311 10.62 -22.36 -8.27
CA GLY A 311 10.41 -20.91 -8.28
C GLY A 311 9.42 -20.44 -7.22
N ASN A 312 8.32 -21.19 -7.04
CA ASN A 312 7.36 -20.91 -5.96
C ASN A 312 8.00 -21.14 -4.58
N ILE A 313 8.72 -22.25 -4.39
CA ILE A 313 9.40 -22.54 -3.11
C ILE A 313 10.39 -21.40 -2.78
N LEU A 314 11.20 -20.98 -3.73
CA LEU A 314 12.19 -19.92 -3.53
C LEU A 314 11.50 -18.57 -3.31
N GLY A 315 10.58 -18.17 -4.19
CA GLY A 315 9.92 -16.86 -4.14
C GLY A 315 9.05 -16.69 -2.89
N ILE A 316 8.18 -17.67 -2.62
CA ILE A 316 7.32 -17.64 -1.42
C ILE A 316 8.18 -17.80 -0.16
N GLY A 317 9.20 -18.65 -0.19
CA GLY A 317 10.12 -18.82 0.95
C GLY A 317 10.83 -17.52 1.33
N LEU A 318 11.31 -16.73 0.35
CA LEU A 318 11.92 -15.43 0.59
C LEU A 318 10.89 -14.40 1.09
N CYS A 319 9.66 -14.41 0.55
CA CYS A 319 8.57 -13.56 1.05
C CYS A 319 8.26 -13.85 2.52
N VAL A 320 8.12 -15.12 2.89
CA VAL A 320 7.86 -15.57 4.27
C VAL A 320 9.02 -15.22 5.18
N LEU A 321 10.26 -15.43 4.73
CA LEU A 321 11.45 -15.04 5.49
C LEU A 321 11.44 -13.54 5.80
N GLN A 322 11.22 -12.70 4.79
CA GLN A 322 11.16 -11.25 4.98
C GLN A 322 10.00 -10.83 5.90
N TYR A 323 8.83 -11.46 5.76
CA TYR A 323 7.65 -11.15 6.58
C TYR A 323 7.92 -11.38 8.08
N TYR A 324 8.63 -12.45 8.47
CA TYR A 324 8.91 -12.75 9.88
C TYR A 324 10.18 -12.09 10.41
N THR A 325 11.22 -11.95 9.58
CA THR A 325 12.53 -11.47 10.05
C THR A 325 12.72 -9.97 9.89
N HIS A 326 11.94 -9.30 8.99
CA HIS A 326 12.14 -7.90 8.63
C HIS A 326 13.61 -7.61 8.28
N TRP A 327 14.27 -8.54 7.59
CA TRP A 327 15.70 -8.47 7.32
C TRP A 327 16.06 -7.25 6.48
N PHE A 328 15.30 -6.98 5.41
CA PHE A 328 15.48 -5.77 4.62
C PHE A 328 14.77 -4.61 5.29
N LYS A 329 15.58 -3.75 5.94
CA LYS A 329 15.14 -2.50 6.54
C LYS A 329 15.23 -1.37 5.53
N LEU A 330 14.37 -0.39 5.67
CA LEU A 330 14.33 0.84 4.88
C LEU A 330 14.54 2.03 5.82
N ASP A 331 15.03 3.15 5.27
CA ASP A 331 15.04 4.41 6.00
C ASP A 331 13.61 5.00 5.99
N GLU A 332 13.05 5.17 7.18
CA GLU A 332 11.68 5.64 7.36
C GLU A 332 11.48 7.06 6.82
N LYS A 333 12.54 7.86 6.77
CA LYS A 333 12.51 9.23 6.23
C LYS A 333 12.30 9.27 4.73
N ASP A 334 12.96 8.34 4.00
CA ASP A 334 12.92 8.33 2.53
C ASP A 334 11.75 7.50 1.98
N TYR A 335 11.36 6.45 2.71
CA TYR A 335 10.40 5.44 2.22
C TYR A 335 9.09 5.38 3.01
N TYR A 336 8.91 6.21 4.02
CA TYR A 336 7.73 6.21 4.90
C TYR A 336 7.49 4.90 5.68
N ILE A 337 8.40 3.92 5.57
CA ILE A 337 8.28 2.58 6.14
C ILE A 337 9.64 2.10 6.61
N SER A 338 9.71 1.49 7.79
CA SER A 338 10.96 1.04 8.43
C SER A 338 11.50 -0.31 7.90
N TYR A 339 10.73 -1.08 7.16
CA TYR A 339 11.14 -2.35 6.52
C TYR A 339 10.35 -2.59 5.25
N VAL A 340 10.88 -3.46 4.37
CA VAL A 340 10.19 -3.85 3.12
C VAL A 340 8.97 -4.69 3.46
N PRO A 341 7.75 -4.17 3.26
CA PRO A 341 6.52 -4.91 3.54
C PRO A 341 6.25 -5.93 2.43
N ILE A 342 5.68 -7.05 2.80
CA ILE A 342 5.32 -8.13 1.89
C ILE A 342 3.82 -8.37 1.97
N ASP A 343 3.14 -8.22 0.84
CA ASP A 343 1.75 -8.64 0.67
C ASP A 343 1.59 -9.38 -0.64
N ILE A 344 1.24 -10.66 -0.56
CA ILE A 344 0.97 -11.49 -1.73
C ILE A 344 -0.19 -12.44 -1.44
N GLY A 345 -1.20 -12.40 -2.30
CA GLY A 345 -2.34 -13.29 -2.23
C GLY A 345 -2.15 -14.56 -3.07
N ILE A 346 -3.01 -15.55 -2.82
CA ILE A 346 -3.03 -16.79 -3.63
C ILE A 346 -3.41 -16.48 -5.09
N GLN A 347 -4.23 -15.46 -5.33
CA GLN A 347 -4.67 -15.08 -6.67
C GLN A 347 -3.51 -14.61 -7.54
N GLU A 348 -2.61 -13.78 -7.00
CA GLU A 348 -1.43 -13.28 -7.69
C GLU A 348 -0.47 -14.43 -8.02
N ILE A 349 -0.22 -15.34 -7.05
CA ILE A 349 0.61 -16.51 -7.28
C ILE A 349 0.03 -17.39 -8.40
N MET A 350 -1.28 -17.65 -8.38
CA MET A 350 -1.94 -18.43 -9.44
C MET A 350 -1.81 -17.75 -10.80
N LEU A 351 -2.05 -16.44 -10.87
CA LEU A 351 -1.96 -15.67 -12.12
C LEU A 351 -0.55 -15.70 -12.70
N LEU A 352 0.48 -15.55 -11.85
CA LEU A 352 1.88 -15.66 -12.25
C LEU A 352 2.22 -17.05 -12.79
N ASN A 353 1.78 -18.10 -12.11
CA ASN A 353 2.04 -19.47 -12.52
C ASN A 353 1.36 -19.79 -13.86
N ILE A 354 0.09 -19.43 -14.01
CA ILE A 354 -0.69 -19.65 -15.25
C ILE A 354 -0.07 -18.84 -16.38
N GLY A 355 0.20 -17.55 -16.15
CA GLY A 355 0.80 -16.64 -17.13
C GLY A 355 2.16 -17.14 -17.60
N THR A 356 3.06 -17.49 -16.69
CA THR A 356 4.37 -18.02 -17.01
C THR A 356 4.28 -19.33 -17.79
N THR A 357 3.39 -20.25 -17.38
CA THR A 357 3.16 -21.52 -18.08
C THR A 357 2.69 -21.29 -19.52
N LEU A 358 1.68 -20.45 -19.69
CA LEU A 358 1.09 -20.16 -21.00
C LEU A 358 2.10 -19.52 -21.94
N LEU A 359 2.87 -18.54 -21.44
CA LEU A 359 3.89 -17.86 -22.23
C LEU A 359 5.07 -18.77 -22.57
N CYS A 360 5.53 -19.60 -21.64
CA CYS A 360 6.52 -20.62 -21.92
C CYS A 360 6.03 -21.61 -23.00
N LEU A 361 4.79 -22.06 -22.94
CA LEU A 361 4.20 -22.94 -23.94
C LEU A 361 4.11 -22.25 -25.31
N LEU A 362 3.70 -21.00 -25.38
CA LEU A 362 3.68 -20.21 -26.62
C LEU A 362 5.10 -20.04 -27.19
N ALA A 363 6.08 -19.74 -26.36
CA ALA A 363 7.47 -19.61 -26.77
C ALA A 363 8.03 -20.91 -27.39
N LEU A 364 7.53 -22.08 -26.93
CA LEU A 364 7.91 -23.38 -27.46
C LEU A 364 7.40 -23.68 -28.87
N LEU A 365 6.39 -22.97 -29.36
CA LEU A 365 5.89 -23.17 -30.73
C LEU A 365 6.97 -22.85 -31.77
N VAL A 366 7.82 -21.86 -31.51
CA VAL A 366 8.89 -21.43 -32.42
C VAL A 366 9.93 -22.55 -32.63
N PRO A 367 10.62 -23.10 -31.61
CA PRO A 367 11.61 -24.15 -31.82
C PRO A 367 10.99 -25.47 -32.19
N SER A 368 9.73 -25.79 -31.78
CA SER A 368 9.06 -27.02 -32.21
C SER A 368 8.85 -27.09 -33.73
N GLY A 369 8.79 -25.96 -34.41
CA GLY A 369 8.76 -25.92 -35.88
C GLY A 369 10.03 -26.44 -36.52
N LEU A 370 11.20 -26.33 -35.90
CA LEU A 370 12.47 -26.82 -36.39
C LEU A 370 12.51 -28.36 -36.46
N VAL A 371 11.78 -29.05 -35.58
CA VAL A 371 11.68 -30.52 -35.58
C VAL A 371 11.15 -31.02 -36.94
N SER A 372 10.29 -30.29 -37.63
CA SER A 372 9.76 -30.67 -38.94
C SER A 372 10.82 -30.60 -40.05
N ARG A 373 11.83 -29.71 -39.89
CA ARG A 373 12.88 -29.50 -40.90
C ARG A 373 14.03 -30.55 -40.81
N ILE A 374 14.09 -31.33 -39.77
CA ILE A 374 15.09 -32.40 -39.62
C ILE A 374 14.67 -33.55 -40.53
N THR A 375 15.50 -33.88 -41.55
CA THR A 375 15.30 -35.03 -42.44
C THR A 375 16.07 -36.23 -41.94
N PRO A 376 15.54 -37.49 -42.08
CA PRO A 376 16.21 -38.71 -41.61
C PRO A 376 17.63 -38.87 -42.16
N ILE A 377 17.80 -38.50 -43.45
CA ILE A 377 19.09 -38.62 -44.14
C ILE A 377 20.18 -37.77 -43.52
N LYS A 378 19.84 -36.50 -43.17
CA LYS A 378 20.81 -35.60 -42.51
C LYS A 378 21.07 -35.96 -41.07
N ALA A 379 20.07 -36.52 -40.35
CA ALA A 379 20.18 -36.86 -38.94
C ALA A 379 21.05 -38.13 -38.70
N ILE A 380 21.05 -39.07 -39.62
CA ILE A 380 21.79 -40.33 -39.48
C ILE A 380 23.26 -40.17 -40.01
N ARG A 381 23.53 -39.21 -40.88
CA ARG A 381 24.83 -39.01 -41.53
C ARG A 381 25.83 -38.19 -40.72
N PHE A 382 25.41 -37.54 -39.66
CA PHE A 382 26.28 -36.79 -38.75
C PHE A 382 26.69 -37.68 -37.55
N LYS A 383 27.85 -38.29 -37.70
CA LYS A 383 28.72 -38.74 -36.62
C LYS A 383 29.89 -37.80 -36.53
#